data_e68d00e24b4f6ca1bbc225e6b774547d
#
_entry.id   e68d00e24b4f6ca1bbc225e6b774547d
#
_cell.length_a   1.000
_cell.length_b   1.000
_cell.length_c   1.000
_cell.angle_alpha   90.00
_cell.angle_beta   90.00
_cell.angle_gamma   90.00
#
_symmetry.space_group_name_H-M   'P 1'
#
loop_
_entity.id
_entity.type
_entity.pdbx_description
1 polymer ?
#
loop_
_entity_poly.entity_id
_entity_poly.type
_entity_poly.pdbx_seq_one_letter_code
_entity_poly.pdbx_strand_id
1 'polypeptide(L)'
;MRTPTILLLLLMGAVRCWAQKYTGPRPPQPDVVYLVHADNLVPTEVADAKQESKKNETTYTVAGAGSSARTPLPEPIFIIESDKVDAQHLELYKMDVKNGHREVSMAQKRTRSNRPLRLTVTRLDRGLFRIEADEGLENGEYALSPNDSNHVFCFAVY
;
A
#
# COMPACT_ATOMS: atom_id res chain seq x y z
N MET A 1 64.57 -13.95 35.07
CA MET A 1 63.48 -13.01 34.85
C MET A 1 62.50 -13.64 33.88
N ARG A 2 61.31 -14.04 34.36
CA ARG A 2 60.31 -14.74 33.55
C ARG A 2 59.15 -13.75 33.33
N THR A 3 58.92 -13.34 32.08
CA THR A 3 57.79 -12.49 31.68
C THR A 3 56.52 -13.35 31.49
N PRO A 4 55.37 -13.01 32.11
CA PRO A 4 54.12 -13.72 31.82
C PRO A 4 53.48 -13.17 30.57
N THR A 5 53.24 -14.05 29.61
CA THR A 5 52.46 -13.79 28.40
C THR A 5 50.97 -13.74 28.78
N ILE A 6 50.38 -12.56 28.72
CA ILE A 6 48.91 -12.37 28.94
C ILE A 6 48.22 -12.76 27.63
N LEU A 7 47.54 -13.91 27.67
CA LEU A 7 46.67 -14.38 26.59
C LEU A 7 45.30 -13.63 26.67
N LEU A 8 45.12 -12.60 25.84
CA LEU A 8 43.88 -11.85 25.74
C LEU A 8 42.87 -12.64 24.89
N LEU A 9 41.98 -13.36 25.56
CA LEU A 9 40.83 -14.02 24.92
C LEU A 9 39.82 -12.97 24.47
N LEU A 10 39.77 -12.64 23.17
CA LEU A 10 38.70 -11.88 22.52
C LEU A 10 37.44 -12.76 22.45
N LEU A 11 36.52 -12.56 23.40
CA LEU A 11 35.14 -13.06 23.29
C LEU A 11 34.41 -12.29 22.17
N MET A 12 34.39 -12.81 20.94
CA MET A 12 33.47 -12.39 19.91
C MET A 12 32.06 -12.80 20.30
N GLY A 13 31.32 -11.89 20.95
CA GLY A 13 29.90 -12.02 21.21
C GLY A 13 29.14 -11.97 19.88
N ALA A 14 28.72 -13.13 19.37
CA ALA A 14 27.80 -13.21 18.23
C ALA A 14 26.46 -12.62 18.65
N VAL A 15 26.22 -11.34 18.32
CA VAL A 15 24.90 -10.72 18.44
C VAL A 15 23.98 -11.44 17.45
N ARG A 16 23.24 -12.44 17.95
CA ARG A 16 22.15 -13.06 17.19
C ARG A 16 21.05 -12.02 17.05
N CYS A 17 21.01 -11.33 15.92
CA CYS A 17 19.86 -10.53 15.51
C CYS A 17 18.67 -11.50 15.29
N TRP A 18 17.82 -11.62 16.28
CA TRP A 18 16.57 -12.37 16.15
C TRP A 18 15.67 -11.53 15.26
N ALA A 19 15.55 -11.90 13.99
CA ALA A 19 14.53 -11.35 13.12
C ALA A 19 13.18 -11.65 13.78
N GLN A 20 12.51 -10.61 14.26
CA GLN A 20 11.22 -10.75 14.93
C GLN A 20 10.21 -11.22 13.88
N LYS A 21 9.73 -12.45 14.02
CA LYS A 21 8.74 -13.03 13.12
C LYS A 21 7.42 -12.26 13.30
N TYR A 22 6.83 -11.84 12.19
CA TYR A 22 5.52 -11.21 12.21
C TYR A 22 4.45 -12.17 12.77
N THR A 23 3.69 -11.70 13.77
CA THR A 23 2.65 -12.47 14.47
C THR A 23 1.25 -11.90 14.31
N GLY A 24 1.12 -10.80 13.54
CA GLY A 24 -0.18 -10.16 13.27
C GLY A 24 -1.05 -10.94 12.26
N PRO A 25 -2.22 -10.39 11.93
CA PRO A 25 -3.14 -11.01 10.99
C PRO A 25 -2.54 -11.09 9.59
N ARG A 26 -2.77 -12.19 8.90
CA ARG A 26 -2.33 -12.38 7.50
C ARG A 26 -3.52 -12.34 6.55
N PRO A 27 -3.35 -11.76 5.35
CA PRO A 27 -4.37 -11.77 4.30
C PRO A 27 -4.88 -13.18 4.02
N PRO A 28 -6.21 -13.41 4.00
CA PRO A 28 -6.79 -14.70 3.66
C PRO A 28 -6.54 -15.11 2.21
N GLN A 29 -6.39 -14.12 1.32
CA GLN A 29 -6.14 -14.33 -0.11
C GLN A 29 -4.89 -13.55 -0.53
N PRO A 30 -3.97 -14.16 -1.29
CA PRO A 30 -2.84 -13.45 -1.87
C PRO A 30 -3.30 -12.47 -2.96
N ASP A 31 -2.43 -11.51 -3.28
CA ASP A 31 -2.62 -10.54 -4.36
C ASP A 31 -3.82 -9.58 -4.16
N VAL A 32 -4.37 -9.50 -2.95
CA VAL A 32 -5.43 -8.56 -2.55
C VAL A 32 -4.94 -7.68 -1.41
N VAL A 33 -5.22 -6.40 -1.50
CA VAL A 33 -4.96 -5.43 -0.43
C VAL A 33 -6.09 -5.47 0.58
N TYR A 34 -5.75 -5.52 1.86
CA TYR A 34 -6.71 -5.53 2.96
C TYR A 34 -6.54 -4.30 3.85
N LEU A 35 -7.65 -3.64 4.18
CA LEU A 35 -7.72 -2.66 5.26
C LEU A 35 -7.59 -3.37 6.62
N VAL A 36 -6.79 -2.79 7.51
CA VAL A 36 -6.64 -3.27 8.89
C VAL A 36 -7.59 -2.49 9.81
N HIS A 37 -8.57 -3.17 10.35
CA HIS A 37 -9.48 -2.65 11.38
C HIS A 37 -9.29 -3.43 12.69
N ALA A 38 -8.50 -2.88 13.59
CA ALA A 38 -8.02 -3.60 14.80
C ALA A 38 -7.36 -4.93 14.39
N ASP A 39 -7.91 -6.07 14.78
CA ASP A 39 -7.42 -7.41 14.42
C ASP A 39 -8.11 -8.01 13.18
N ASN A 40 -9.00 -7.24 12.52
CA ASN A 40 -9.74 -7.72 11.37
C ASN A 40 -9.16 -7.16 10.08
N LEU A 41 -9.16 -7.99 9.03
CA LEU A 41 -8.78 -7.62 7.68
C LEU A 41 -10.03 -7.53 6.79
N VAL A 42 -10.28 -6.35 6.23
CA VAL A 42 -11.38 -6.09 5.30
C VAL A 42 -10.79 -5.99 3.89
N PRO A 43 -11.18 -6.85 2.94
CA PRO A 43 -10.67 -6.77 1.58
C PRO A 43 -11.07 -5.45 0.93
N THR A 44 -10.16 -4.81 0.24
CA THR A 44 -10.48 -3.68 -0.64
C THR A 44 -11.28 -4.18 -1.83
N GLU A 45 -11.99 -3.28 -2.51
CA GLU A 45 -12.65 -3.60 -3.76
C GLU A 45 -11.63 -3.76 -4.88
N VAL A 46 -11.51 -4.96 -5.40
CA VAL A 46 -10.63 -5.26 -6.55
C VAL A 46 -11.38 -4.93 -7.84
N ALA A 47 -10.81 -4.09 -8.69
CA ALA A 47 -11.41 -3.66 -9.96
C ALA A 47 -10.37 -3.51 -11.06
N ASP A 48 -10.83 -3.58 -12.31
CA ASP A 48 -10.03 -3.21 -13.48
C ASP A 48 -10.50 -1.86 -14.00
N ALA A 49 -9.63 -0.86 -13.94
CA ALA A 49 -9.91 0.47 -14.42
C ALA A 49 -9.93 0.49 -15.96
N LYS A 50 -10.93 1.15 -16.55
CA LYS A 50 -10.95 1.43 -17.98
C LYS A 50 -10.09 2.65 -18.26
N GLN A 51 -9.18 2.52 -19.21
CA GLN A 51 -8.28 3.58 -19.64
C GLN A 51 -8.79 4.22 -20.92
N GLU A 52 -8.95 5.54 -20.92
CA GLU A 52 -9.23 6.35 -22.10
C GLU A 52 -8.18 7.44 -22.22
N SER A 53 -7.48 7.48 -23.38
CA SER A 53 -6.46 8.49 -23.64
C SER A 53 -6.95 9.48 -24.70
N LYS A 54 -6.88 10.79 -24.39
CA LYS A 54 -7.21 11.90 -25.27
C LYS A 54 -6.03 12.87 -25.30
N LYS A 55 -5.48 13.12 -26.50
CA LYS A 55 -4.36 14.06 -26.77
C LYS A 55 -3.30 14.24 -25.66
N ASN A 56 -3.68 14.82 -24.53
CA ASN A 56 -2.77 15.19 -23.43
C ASN A 56 -3.26 14.71 -22.06
N GLU A 57 -4.27 13.86 -22.02
CA GLU A 57 -4.89 13.38 -20.79
C GLU A 57 -5.26 11.91 -20.93
N THR A 58 -4.97 11.15 -19.88
CA THR A 58 -5.43 9.76 -19.75
C THR A 58 -6.33 9.67 -18.53
N THR A 59 -7.54 9.20 -18.71
CA THR A 59 -8.51 9.00 -17.64
C THR A 59 -8.66 7.52 -17.36
N TYR A 60 -8.56 7.17 -16.08
CA TYR A 60 -8.82 5.83 -15.56
C TYR A 60 -10.15 5.85 -14.83
N THR A 61 -11.06 4.97 -15.20
CA THR A 61 -12.43 4.94 -14.68
C THR A 61 -12.74 3.58 -14.07
N VAL A 62 -13.29 3.59 -12.85
CA VAL A 62 -13.81 2.41 -12.15
C VAL A 62 -15.31 2.52 -12.03
N ALA A 63 -16.03 1.45 -12.35
CA ALA A 63 -17.48 1.41 -12.27
C ALA A 63 -18.00 1.59 -10.84
N GLY A 64 -19.18 2.18 -10.70
CA GLY A 64 -19.82 2.45 -9.41
C GLY A 64 -19.36 3.75 -8.75
N ALA A 65 -20.25 4.40 -8.05
CA ALA A 65 -20.03 5.69 -7.40
C ALA A 65 -19.33 5.57 -6.03
N GLY A 66 -19.21 4.37 -5.49
CA GLY A 66 -18.60 4.15 -4.17
C GLY A 66 -17.99 2.77 -4.05
N SER A 67 -16.94 2.69 -3.24
CA SER A 67 -16.23 1.44 -2.93
C SER A 67 -16.99 0.62 -1.89
N SER A 68 -16.93 -0.70 -2.01
CA SER A 68 -17.49 -1.62 -1.02
C SER A 68 -16.68 -1.63 0.28
N ALA A 69 -15.38 -1.41 0.20
CA ALA A 69 -14.50 -1.30 1.36
C ALA A 69 -14.45 0.14 1.87
N ARG A 70 -14.76 0.34 3.16
CA ARG A 70 -14.87 1.67 3.75
C ARG A 70 -14.21 1.75 5.12
N THR A 71 -13.64 2.90 5.45
CA THR A 71 -13.03 3.16 6.76
C THR A 71 -13.34 4.56 7.26
N PRO A 72 -13.61 4.75 8.57
CA PRO A 72 -13.71 6.08 9.17
C PRO A 72 -12.33 6.66 9.55
N LEU A 73 -11.25 5.88 9.36
CA LEU A 73 -9.91 6.30 9.75
C LEU A 73 -9.26 7.12 8.64
N PRO A 74 -8.81 8.36 8.92
CA PRO A 74 -8.12 9.20 7.95
C PRO A 74 -6.71 8.68 7.62
N GLU A 75 -6.14 7.85 8.48
CA GLU A 75 -4.83 7.20 8.28
C GLU A 75 -5.01 5.67 8.23
N PRO A 76 -5.58 5.16 7.11
CA PRO A 76 -5.82 3.74 6.98
C PRO A 76 -4.51 2.97 6.84
N ILE A 77 -4.47 1.81 7.49
CA ILE A 77 -3.38 0.86 7.38
C ILE A 77 -3.85 -0.28 6.47
N PHE A 78 -2.98 -0.69 5.56
CA PHE A 78 -3.25 -1.82 4.67
C PHE A 78 -2.20 -2.90 4.84
N ILE A 79 -2.58 -4.13 4.54
CA ILE A 79 -1.68 -5.28 4.42
C ILE A 79 -1.96 -5.98 3.10
N ILE A 80 -0.87 -6.38 2.43
CA ILE A 80 -0.92 -7.24 1.25
C ILE A 80 0.09 -8.38 1.41
N GLU A 81 -0.31 -9.59 1.04
CA GLU A 81 0.61 -10.71 0.84
C GLU A 81 0.62 -11.05 -0.65
N SER A 82 1.76 -10.85 -1.31
CA SER A 82 1.89 -11.05 -2.74
C SER A 82 3.34 -11.28 -3.15
N ASP A 83 3.50 -12.18 -4.12
CA ASP A 83 4.74 -12.37 -4.88
C ASP A 83 4.62 -11.77 -6.31
N LYS A 84 3.42 -11.29 -6.71
CA LYS A 84 3.13 -10.75 -8.04
C LYS A 84 2.98 -9.24 -8.07
N VAL A 85 2.32 -8.68 -7.03
CA VAL A 85 2.13 -7.24 -6.88
C VAL A 85 3.35 -6.65 -6.20
N ASP A 86 4.03 -5.74 -6.87
CA ASP A 86 5.11 -4.99 -6.25
C ASP A 86 4.54 -3.93 -5.30
N ALA A 87 4.43 -4.27 -4.03
CA ALA A 87 3.87 -3.41 -3.00
C ALA A 87 4.68 -2.11 -2.81
N GLN A 88 5.97 -2.10 -3.12
CA GLN A 88 6.83 -0.93 -2.97
C GLN A 88 6.60 0.13 -4.05
N HIS A 89 5.98 -0.26 -5.16
CA HIS A 89 5.64 0.62 -6.26
C HIS A 89 4.12 0.82 -6.41
N LEU A 90 3.35 0.57 -5.35
CA LEU A 90 1.95 0.97 -5.30
C LEU A 90 1.84 2.50 -5.23
N GLU A 91 0.90 3.04 -5.97
CA GLU A 91 0.54 4.45 -5.96
C GLU A 91 -0.88 4.63 -5.42
N LEU A 92 -1.09 5.64 -4.58
CA LEU A 92 -2.40 5.97 -4.02
C LEU A 92 -2.97 7.20 -4.71
N TYR A 93 -4.18 7.08 -5.23
CA TYR A 93 -4.89 8.17 -5.88
C TYR A 93 -6.21 8.47 -5.21
N LYS A 94 -6.54 9.76 -5.03
CA LYS A 94 -7.89 10.21 -4.73
C LYS A 94 -8.69 10.22 -6.04
N MET A 95 -9.90 9.66 -6.01
CA MET A 95 -10.77 9.55 -7.18
C MET A 95 -11.90 10.57 -7.11
N ASP A 96 -12.24 11.15 -8.24
CA ASP A 96 -13.45 11.96 -8.39
C ASP A 96 -14.66 11.07 -8.69
N VAL A 97 -15.79 11.35 -8.05
CA VAL A 97 -17.05 10.65 -8.34
C VAL A 97 -17.85 11.49 -9.33
N LYS A 98 -18.08 10.95 -10.54
CA LYS A 98 -18.83 11.60 -11.61
C LYS A 98 -19.72 10.61 -12.34
N ASN A 99 -20.95 11.00 -12.62
CA ASN A 99 -21.90 10.22 -13.45
C ASN A 99 -22.02 8.74 -13.02
N GLY A 100 -21.96 8.46 -11.72
CA GLY A 100 -22.12 7.10 -11.19
C GLY A 100 -20.88 6.21 -11.31
N HIS A 101 -19.70 6.77 -11.59
CA HIS A 101 -18.43 6.09 -11.59
C HIS A 101 -17.36 6.91 -10.86
N ARG A 102 -16.22 6.30 -10.58
CA ARG A 102 -15.03 6.90 -9.96
C ARG A 102 -13.95 7.05 -11.02
N GLU A 103 -13.30 8.21 -11.07
CA GLU A 103 -12.27 8.46 -12.08
C GLU A 103 -11.05 9.19 -11.53
N VAL A 104 -9.91 8.97 -12.17
CA VAL A 104 -8.69 9.77 -12.02
C VAL A 104 -8.22 10.19 -13.41
N SER A 105 -8.00 11.49 -13.60
CA SER A 105 -7.44 12.03 -14.84
C SER A 105 -5.97 12.36 -14.67
N MET A 106 -5.13 11.76 -15.51
CA MET A 106 -3.69 11.99 -15.60
C MET A 106 -3.41 12.94 -16.75
N ALA A 107 -3.36 14.23 -16.49
CA ALA A 107 -2.93 15.22 -17.50
C ALA A 107 -1.40 15.24 -17.61
N GLN A 108 -0.87 15.59 -18.80
CA GLN A 108 0.58 15.80 -18.97
C GLN A 108 1.14 16.86 -18.01
N LYS A 109 0.34 17.84 -17.61
CA LYS A 109 0.67 18.79 -16.57
C LYS A 109 0.18 18.27 -15.23
N ARG A 110 1.09 17.85 -14.36
CA ARG A 110 0.76 17.37 -13.02
C ARG A 110 0.13 18.49 -12.20
N THR A 111 -1.12 18.32 -11.83
CA THR A 111 -1.84 19.17 -10.87
C THR A 111 -1.92 18.46 -9.51
N ARG A 112 -2.38 19.17 -8.46
CA ARG A 112 -2.57 18.53 -7.15
C ARG A 112 -3.55 17.35 -7.17
N SER A 113 -4.57 17.40 -8.03
CA SER A 113 -5.63 16.39 -8.13
C SER A 113 -5.22 15.12 -8.86
N ASN A 114 -4.11 15.12 -9.61
CA ASN A 114 -3.64 13.95 -10.36
C ASN A 114 -2.25 13.46 -9.93
N ARG A 115 -1.79 13.89 -8.75
CA ARG A 115 -0.58 13.34 -8.13
C ARG A 115 -0.92 12.16 -7.25
N PRO A 116 -0.13 11.09 -7.28
CA PRO A 116 -0.24 10.07 -6.27
C PRO A 116 0.09 10.65 -4.89
N LEU A 117 -0.67 10.25 -3.89
CA LEU A 117 -0.37 10.49 -2.49
C LEU A 117 0.78 9.58 -2.08
N ARG A 118 1.63 10.06 -1.18
CA ARG A 118 2.79 9.29 -0.75
C ARG A 118 2.40 8.17 0.18
N LEU A 119 3.08 7.04 0.01
CA LEU A 119 2.91 5.86 0.82
C LEU A 119 4.23 5.48 1.50
N THR A 120 4.14 5.02 2.72
CA THR A 120 5.19 4.27 3.41
C THR A 120 4.88 2.78 3.33
N VAL A 121 5.80 2.01 2.76
CA VAL A 121 5.66 0.56 2.63
C VAL A 121 6.73 -0.12 3.48
N THR A 122 6.29 -0.93 4.43
CA THR A 122 7.15 -1.68 5.34
C THR A 122 6.99 -3.17 5.09
N ARG A 123 8.09 -3.86 4.86
CA ARG A 123 8.09 -5.31 4.75
C ARG A 123 7.96 -5.94 6.14
N LEU A 124 6.93 -6.76 6.34
CA LEU A 124 6.67 -7.46 7.61
C LEU A 124 7.23 -8.88 7.63
N ASP A 125 7.15 -9.57 6.48
CA ASP A 125 7.65 -10.94 6.27
C ASP A 125 7.95 -11.15 4.78
N ARG A 126 8.32 -12.37 4.38
CA ARG A 126 8.50 -12.71 2.97
C ARG A 126 7.15 -12.56 2.23
N GLY A 127 7.12 -11.70 1.22
CA GLY A 127 5.92 -11.42 0.43
C GLY A 127 4.82 -10.65 1.17
N LEU A 128 5.01 -10.29 2.45
CA LEU A 128 4.02 -9.60 3.27
C LEU A 128 4.45 -8.16 3.54
N PHE A 129 3.59 -7.21 3.22
CA PHE A 129 3.86 -5.79 3.33
C PHE A 129 2.73 -5.05 4.04
N ARG A 130 3.11 -4.07 4.86
CA ARG A 130 2.25 -3.05 5.44
C ARG A 130 2.39 -1.78 4.63
N ILE A 131 1.27 -1.14 4.32
CA ILE A 131 1.18 0.08 3.53
C ILE A 131 0.41 1.11 4.34
N GLU A 132 0.93 2.34 4.40
CA GLU A 132 0.33 3.45 5.12
C GLU A 132 0.42 4.71 4.25
N ALA A 133 -0.61 5.55 4.31
CA ALA A 133 -0.52 6.88 3.73
C ALA A 133 0.33 7.78 4.63
N ASP A 134 1.23 8.59 4.04
CA ASP A 134 2.11 9.51 4.79
C ASP A 134 1.37 10.73 5.34
N GLU A 135 0.13 10.93 4.93
CA GLU A 135 -0.72 12.05 5.33
C GLU A 135 -2.16 11.59 5.57
N GLY A 136 -2.88 12.30 6.41
CA GLY A 136 -4.30 12.04 6.67
C GLY A 136 -5.13 12.23 5.40
N LEU A 137 -5.93 11.22 5.07
CA LEU A 137 -6.82 11.22 3.92
C LEU A 137 -8.13 11.94 4.27
N GLU A 138 -8.57 12.84 3.40
CA GLU A 138 -9.90 13.43 3.49
C GLU A 138 -10.98 12.41 3.14
N ASN A 139 -12.24 12.68 3.51
CA ASN A 139 -13.36 11.87 3.05
C ASN A 139 -13.39 11.81 1.52
N GLY A 140 -13.58 10.62 0.97
CA GLY A 140 -13.60 10.43 -0.48
C GLY A 140 -13.31 8.99 -0.90
N GLU A 141 -13.28 8.79 -2.22
CA GLU A 141 -12.95 7.54 -2.87
C GLU A 141 -11.46 7.52 -3.24
N TYR A 142 -10.85 6.35 -3.09
CA TYR A 142 -9.42 6.16 -3.31
C TYR A 142 -9.14 4.85 -4.03
N ALA A 143 -8.01 4.79 -4.72
CA ALA A 143 -7.50 3.58 -5.34
C ALA A 143 -5.99 3.43 -5.09
N LEU A 144 -5.57 2.25 -4.64
CA LEU A 144 -4.19 1.79 -4.70
C LEU A 144 -3.99 1.10 -6.05
N SER A 145 -3.00 1.54 -6.80
CA SER A 145 -2.71 1.05 -8.15
C SER A 145 -1.27 0.54 -8.23
N PRO A 146 -1.03 -0.69 -8.68
CA PRO A 146 0.31 -1.11 -9.09
C PRO A 146 0.77 -0.32 -10.31
N ASN A 147 2.08 -0.06 -10.42
CA ASN A 147 2.65 0.57 -11.60
C ASN A 147 2.33 -0.24 -12.87
N ASP A 148 2.05 0.46 -13.95
CA ASP A 148 1.81 -0.12 -15.29
C ASP A 148 0.66 -1.13 -15.35
N SER A 149 -0.33 -1.01 -14.44
CA SER A 149 -1.47 -1.90 -14.36
C SER A 149 -2.79 -1.12 -14.26
N ASN A 150 -3.82 -1.64 -14.92
CA ASN A 150 -5.18 -1.15 -14.75
C ASN A 150 -5.91 -1.83 -13.58
N HIS A 151 -5.27 -2.81 -12.95
CA HIS A 151 -5.79 -3.50 -11.77
C HIS A 151 -5.64 -2.59 -10.54
N VAL A 152 -6.73 -2.33 -9.84
CA VAL A 152 -6.76 -1.37 -8.73
C VAL A 152 -7.48 -1.94 -7.52
N PHE A 153 -7.10 -1.44 -6.34
CA PHE A 153 -7.67 -1.78 -5.04
C PHE A 153 -8.36 -0.55 -4.46
N CYS A 154 -9.69 -0.51 -4.55
CA CYS A 154 -10.48 0.66 -4.20
C CYS A 154 -11.00 0.59 -2.77
N PHE A 155 -11.07 1.76 -2.13
CA PHE A 155 -11.64 1.96 -0.80
C PHE A 155 -12.15 3.39 -0.64
N ALA A 156 -12.97 3.63 0.40
CA ALA A 156 -13.46 4.95 0.75
C ALA A 156 -13.10 5.32 2.19
N VAL A 157 -12.85 6.62 2.42
CA VAL A 157 -12.76 7.26 3.75
C VAL A 157 -14.03 8.10 3.96
N TYR A 158 -14.68 8.01 5.15
CA TYR A 158 -15.96 8.73 5.46
C TYR A 158 -16.00 9.32 6.86
#